data_62248d1bddda9b95beb491dc641be1f3
#
_entry.id   62248d1bddda9b95beb491dc641be1f3
#
_cell.length_a   1.000
_cell.length_b   1.000
_cell.length_c   1.000
_cell.angle_alpha   90.00
_cell.angle_beta   90.00
_cell.angle_gamma   90.00
#
_symmetry.space_group_name_H-M   'P 1'
#
loop_
_entity.id
_entity.type
_entity.pdbx_description
1 polymer ?
#
loop_
_entity_poly.entity_id
_entity_poly.type
_entity_poly.pdbx_seq_one_letter_code
_entity_poly.pdbx_strand_id
1 'polypeptide(L)'
;MSRLRAALPAAILLLAALAPAATAQGPAVKAAPNPECPRWREAFAGMPLRMVSIQAGPRTLALRVKLADRGERQAGGFQCATPDEIKRHLILFDFGKEIFTQFHMQNVPAALDIAFVKEDGRIFAILKMDPSPTELYGPLGEFRYALEAHAGFFASQGIRQGEAKLVVPATR
;
A
#
# COMPACT_ATOMS: atom_id res chain seq x y z
N MET A 1 -43.57 76.73 0.22
CA MET A 1 -42.27 76.03 0.20
C MET A 1 -42.56 74.56 0.24
N SER A 2 -42.79 73.94 -0.93
CA SER A 2 -43.19 72.51 -1.08
C SER A 2 -41.96 71.71 -1.41
N ARG A 3 -41.66 70.68 -0.61
CA ARG A 3 -40.62 69.73 -0.88
C ARG A 3 -41.24 68.50 -1.55
N LEU A 4 -40.96 68.33 -2.84
CA LEU A 4 -41.29 67.11 -3.60
C LEU A 4 -40.38 65.99 -3.10
N ARG A 5 -40.93 64.88 -2.65
CA ARG A 5 -40.25 63.62 -2.42
C ARG A 5 -40.41 62.71 -3.65
N ALA A 6 -39.29 62.48 -4.34
CA ALA A 6 -39.22 61.50 -5.42
C ALA A 6 -39.11 60.08 -4.85
N ALA A 7 -40.01 59.21 -5.24
CA ALA A 7 -39.93 57.76 -4.92
C ALA A 7 -39.16 57.04 -6.03
N LEU A 8 -38.14 56.28 -5.67
CA LEU A 8 -37.38 55.39 -6.54
C LEU A 8 -38.12 54.02 -6.61
N PRO A 9 -38.26 53.40 -7.78
CA PRO A 9 -38.79 52.06 -7.86
C PRO A 9 -37.72 51.03 -7.49
N ALA A 10 -38.07 50.08 -6.65
CA ALA A 10 -37.25 48.91 -6.31
C ALA A 10 -37.21 47.93 -7.50
N ALA A 11 -36.02 47.75 -8.05
CA ALA A 11 -35.79 46.68 -9.04
C ALA A 11 -35.65 45.36 -8.36
N ILE A 12 -36.57 44.42 -8.58
CA ILE A 12 -36.49 43.03 -8.11
C ILE A 12 -35.55 42.28 -9.06
N LEU A 13 -34.35 41.96 -8.62
CA LEU A 13 -33.46 41.03 -9.33
C LEU A 13 -33.94 39.58 -9.09
N LEU A 14 -34.49 38.94 -10.10
CA LEU A 14 -34.72 37.50 -10.10
C LEU A 14 -33.37 36.79 -10.30
N LEU A 15 -32.81 36.19 -9.23
CA LEU A 15 -31.72 35.28 -9.34
C LEU A 15 -32.26 33.90 -9.81
N ALA A 16 -32.03 33.57 -11.08
CA ALA A 16 -32.26 32.22 -11.58
C ALA A 16 -31.16 31.31 -11.04
N ALA A 17 -31.51 30.42 -10.10
CA ALA A 17 -30.61 29.36 -9.62
C ALA A 17 -30.43 28.30 -10.74
N LEU A 18 -29.26 28.27 -11.37
CA LEU A 18 -28.85 27.14 -12.21
C LEU A 18 -28.60 25.92 -11.28
N ALA A 19 -29.50 24.95 -11.34
CA ALA A 19 -29.28 23.66 -10.73
C ALA A 19 -28.10 22.94 -11.46
N PRO A 20 -27.11 22.35 -10.76
CA PRO A 20 -26.08 21.57 -11.43
C PRO A 20 -26.70 20.32 -12.05
N ALA A 21 -26.43 20.13 -13.33
CA ALA A 21 -26.85 18.91 -14.05
C ALA A 21 -26.16 17.70 -13.36
N ALA A 22 -26.96 16.79 -12.81
CA ALA A 22 -26.49 15.53 -12.31
C ALA A 22 -25.95 14.71 -13.51
N THR A 23 -24.62 14.58 -13.59
CA THR A 23 -23.99 13.64 -14.53
C THR A 23 -24.40 12.23 -14.09
N ALA A 24 -25.28 11.61 -14.87
CA ALA A 24 -25.61 10.20 -14.71
C ALA A 24 -24.34 9.39 -14.95
N GLN A 25 -23.76 8.87 -13.87
CA GLN A 25 -22.70 7.86 -13.96
C GLN A 25 -23.36 6.61 -14.57
N GLY A 26 -22.95 6.27 -15.79
CA GLY A 26 -23.36 5.03 -16.41
C GLY A 26 -22.98 3.82 -15.53
N PRO A 27 -23.62 2.65 -15.71
CA PRO A 27 -23.32 1.48 -14.91
C PRO A 27 -21.82 1.17 -14.98
N ALA A 28 -21.19 1.02 -13.82
CA ALA A 28 -19.78 0.68 -13.73
C ALA A 28 -19.56 -0.63 -14.49
N VAL A 29 -18.84 -0.55 -15.61
CA VAL A 29 -18.45 -1.74 -16.38
C VAL A 29 -17.52 -2.53 -15.47
N LYS A 30 -17.99 -3.68 -14.98
CA LYS A 30 -17.18 -4.61 -14.19
C LYS A 30 -16.02 -5.06 -15.07
N ALA A 31 -14.80 -4.63 -14.75
CA ALA A 31 -13.61 -5.02 -15.51
C ALA A 31 -13.55 -6.56 -15.60
N ALA A 32 -13.17 -7.07 -16.77
CA ALA A 32 -12.97 -8.51 -16.95
C ALA A 32 -11.96 -9.03 -15.93
N PRO A 33 -12.15 -10.24 -15.38
CA PRO A 33 -11.19 -10.83 -14.44
C PRO A 33 -9.81 -10.90 -15.09
N ASN A 34 -8.77 -10.47 -14.37
CA ASN A 34 -7.40 -10.61 -14.85
C ASN A 34 -7.06 -12.11 -14.96
N PRO A 35 -6.66 -12.61 -16.14
CA PRO A 35 -6.41 -14.03 -16.38
C PRO A 35 -5.22 -14.58 -15.57
N GLU A 36 -4.32 -13.73 -15.08
CA GLU A 36 -3.20 -14.15 -14.24
C GLU A 36 -3.55 -14.29 -12.75
N CYS A 37 -4.69 -13.75 -12.32
CA CYS A 37 -5.06 -13.79 -10.91
C CYS A 37 -5.13 -15.21 -10.29
N PRO A 38 -5.59 -16.26 -10.97
CA PRO A 38 -5.57 -17.61 -10.39
C PRO A 38 -4.16 -18.04 -9.96
N ARG A 39 -3.14 -17.81 -10.81
CA ARG A 39 -1.74 -18.11 -10.53
C ARG A 39 -1.21 -17.33 -9.31
N TRP A 40 -1.45 -16.02 -9.25
CA TRP A 40 -0.99 -15.20 -8.14
C TRP A 40 -1.68 -15.54 -6.84
N ARG A 41 -2.96 -15.86 -6.88
CA ARG A 41 -3.70 -16.32 -5.69
C ARG A 41 -3.20 -17.66 -5.17
N GLU A 42 -2.85 -18.58 -6.05
CA GLU A 42 -2.23 -19.86 -5.68
C GLU A 42 -0.85 -19.61 -5.04
N ALA A 43 0.00 -18.78 -5.64
CA ALA A 43 1.29 -18.40 -5.09
C ALA A 43 1.15 -17.77 -3.69
N PHE A 44 0.21 -16.85 -3.50
CA PHE A 44 -0.08 -16.23 -2.20
C PHE A 44 -0.58 -17.25 -1.17
N ALA A 45 -1.50 -18.13 -1.53
CA ALA A 45 -2.01 -19.18 -0.66
C ALA A 45 -0.90 -20.16 -0.23
N GLY A 46 0.00 -20.51 -1.17
CA GLY A 46 1.10 -21.45 -0.97
C GLY A 46 2.31 -20.88 -0.21
N MET A 47 2.32 -19.60 0.17
CA MET A 47 3.40 -19.03 1.01
C MET A 47 3.35 -19.64 2.42
N PRO A 48 4.44 -20.26 2.93
CA PRO A 48 4.46 -20.76 4.29
C PRO A 48 4.45 -19.61 5.29
N LEU A 49 3.87 -19.87 6.46
CA LEU A 49 3.88 -18.92 7.57
C LEU A 49 5.19 -19.02 8.35
N ARG A 50 5.73 -17.87 8.74
CA ARG A 50 6.92 -17.74 9.57
C ARG A 50 6.67 -16.76 10.70
N MET A 51 7.32 -17.01 11.83
CA MET A 51 7.42 -16.04 12.92
C MET A 51 8.73 -15.27 12.77
N VAL A 52 8.61 -13.95 12.79
CA VAL A 52 9.75 -13.02 12.82
C VAL A 52 9.50 -11.99 13.91
N SER A 53 10.46 -11.13 14.20
CA SER A 53 10.22 -10.00 15.09
C SER A 53 10.90 -8.73 14.59
N ILE A 54 10.35 -7.58 14.96
CA ILE A 54 11.00 -6.28 14.76
C ILE A 54 11.37 -5.73 16.13
N GLN A 55 12.64 -5.41 16.30
CA GLN A 55 13.18 -4.69 17.44
C GLN A 55 13.20 -3.19 17.13
N ALA A 56 12.50 -2.38 17.91
CA ALA A 56 12.44 -0.93 17.79
C ALA A 56 12.67 -0.30 19.18
N GLY A 57 13.89 0.10 19.45
CA GLY A 57 14.33 0.52 20.79
C GLY A 57 14.11 -0.61 21.82
N PRO A 58 13.45 -0.34 22.96
CA PRO A 58 13.21 -1.36 24.00
C PRO A 58 12.06 -2.33 23.63
N ARG A 59 11.34 -2.11 22.54
CA ARG A 59 10.17 -2.89 22.15
C ARG A 59 10.55 -3.97 21.14
N THR A 60 9.96 -5.16 21.33
CA THR A 60 10.01 -6.25 20.33
C THR A 60 8.59 -6.58 19.90
N LEU A 61 8.33 -6.46 18.60
CA LEU A 61 7.06 -6.80 17.99
C LEU A 61 7.18 -8.15 17.28
N ALA A 62 6.50 -9.17 17.79
CA ALA A 62 6.41 -10.47 17.13
C ALA A 62 5.39 -10.41 15.97
N LEU A 63 5.77 -10.93 14.80
CA LEU A 63 4.97 -10.90 13.58
C LEU A 63 4.87 -12.30 12.98
N ARG A 64 3.67 -12.65 12.53
CA ARG A 64 3.43 -13.80 11.67
C ARG A 64 3.34 -13.34 10.23
N VAL A 65 4.29 -13.76 9.40
CA VAL A 65 4.41 -13.35 8.01
C VAL A 65 4.22 -14.53 7.06
N LYS A 66 3.76 -14.25 5.86
CA LYS A 66 3.86 -15.17 4.71
C LYS A 66 5.26 -15.02 4.13
N LEU A 67 5.93 -16.15 3.84
CA LEU A 67 7.29 -16.14 3.31
C LEU A 67 7.29 -16.28 1.79
N ALA A 68 7.86 -15.29 1.12
CA ALA A 68 8.15 -15.29 -0.31
C ALA A 68 9.67 -15.51 -0.52
N ASP A 69 10.08 -16.75 -0.62
CA ASP A 69 11.48 -17.19 -0.65
C ASP A 69 11.96 -17.66 -2.02
N ARG A 70 11.09 -17.69 -3.02
CA ARG A 70 11.41 -18.20 -4.36
C ARG A 70 10.38 -17.84 -5.42
N GLY A 71 10.85 -17.74 -6.67
CA GLY A 71 10.08 -17.76 -7.92
C GLY A 71 8.74 -17.04 -7.87
N GLU A 72 7.66 -17.77 -8.05
CA GLU A 72 6.31 -17.21 -8.15
C GLU A 72 5.82 -16.53 -6.87
N ARG A 73 6.29 -16.95 -5.68
CA ARG A 73 5.95 -16.28 -4.42
C ARG A 73 6.52 -14.88 -4.37
N GLN A 74 7.78 -14.71 -4.82
CA GLN A 74 8.42 -13.39 -4.90
C GLN A 74 7.80 -12.54 -6.00
N ALA A 75 7.50 -13.12 -7.17
CA ALA A 75 6.84 -12.40 -8.25
C ALA A 75 5.39 -12.01 -7.91
N GLY A 76 4.69 -12.86 -7.14
CA GLY A 76 3.27 -12.67 -6.83
C GLY A 76 3.02 -11.60 -5.78
N GLY A 77 3.72 -11.65 -4.64
CA GLY A 77 3.45 -10.73 -3.53
C GLY A 77 1.95 -10.67 -3.19
N PHE A 78 1.41 -9.46 -3.11
CA PHE A 78 -0.02 -9.20 -2.93
C PHE A 78 -0.82 -9.08 -4.24
N GLN A 79 -0.27 -9.46 -5.39
CA GLN A 79 -1.04 -9.43 -6.63
C GLN A 79 -2.36 -10.19 -6.50
N CYS A 80 -3.45 -9.57 -6.92
CA CYS A 80 -4.81 -10.11 -6.85
C CYS A 80 -5.30 -10.50 -5.44
N ALA A 81 -4.60 -10.11 -4.38
CA ALA A 81 -5.12 -10.23 -3.02
C ALA A 81 -6.29 -9.25 -2.81
N THR A 82 -7.23 -9.61 -1.95
CA THR A 82 -8.30 -8.70 -1.57
C THR A 82 -7.79 -7.64 -0.57
N PRO A 83 -8.43 -6.47 -0.47
CA PRO A 83 -8.07 -5.46 0.54
C PRO A 83 -8.08 -6.02 1.99
N ASP A 84 -8.96 -6.97 2.28
CA ASP A 84 -9.03 -7.62 3.58
C ASP A 84 -7.86 -8.58 3.83
N GLU A 85 -7.39 -9.28 2.80
CA GLU A 85 -6.18 -10.11 2.89
C GLU A 85 -4.94 -9.24 3.12
N ILE A 86 -4.82 -8.11 2.42
CA ILE A 86 -3.74 -7.15 2.61
C ILE A 86 -3.71 -6.62 4.05
N LYS A 87 -4.86 -6.31 4.65
CA LYS A 87 -4.94 -5.86 6.04
C LYS A 87 -4.55 -6.93 7.06
N ARG A 88 -4.79 -8.22 6.76
CA ARG A 88 -4.57 -9.34 7.69
C ARG A 88 -3.21 -9.99 7.57
N HIS A 89 -2.50 -9.79 6.49
CA HIS A 89 -1.24 -10.47 6.21
C HIS A 89 -0.09 -9.51 6.02
N LEU A 90 1.09 -10.01 6.32
CA LEU A 90 2.38 -9.43 6.00
C LEU A 90 3.10 -10.40 5.09
N ILE A 91 3.87 -9.92 4.13
CA ILE A 91 4.72 -10.77 3.27
C ILE A 91 6.19 -10.41 3.51
N LEU A 92 6.96 -11.39 3.91
CA LEU A 92 8.42 -11.29 3.98
C LEU A 92 9.03 -11.92 2.73
N PHE A 93 9.70 -11.12 1.94
CA PHE A 93 10.55 -11.57 0.85
C PHE A 93 11.95 -11.87 1.41
N ASP A 94 12.45 -13.08 1.20
CA ASP A 94 13.84 -13.46 1.49
C ASP A 94 14.53 -13.82 0.17
N PHE A 95 15.49 -13.01 -0.22
CA PHE A 95 16.26 -13.23 -1.45
C PHE A 95 17.51 -14.09 -1.27
N GLY A 96 17.77 -14.53 -0.03
CA GLY A 96 18.91 -15.37 0.31
C GLY A 96 20.27 -14.65 0.36
N LYS A 97 20.37 -13.51 -0.30
CA LYS A 97 21.55 -12.61 -0.36
C LYS A 97 21.10 -11.16 -0.57
N GLU A 98 21.98 -10.21 -0.40
CA GLU A 98 21.71 -8.83 -0.83
C GLU A 98 21.63 -8.73 -2.34
N ILE A 99 20.59 -8.03 -2.81
CA ILE A 99 20.31 -7.75 -4.23
C ILE A 99 19.83 -6.32 -4.40
N PHE A 100 19.89 -5.84 -5.64
CA PHE A 100 19.24 -4.60 -6.07
C PHE A 100 18.08 -4.96 -6.99
N THR A 101 16.84 -4.68 -6.57
CA THR A 101 15.63 -4.87 -7.37
C THR A 101 14.56 -3.87 -6.98
N GLN A 102 13.48 -3.82 -7.75
CA GLN A 102 12.34 -2.95 -7.53
C GLN A 102 11.05 -3.76 -7.47
N PHE A 103 10.05 -3.20 -6.80
CA PHE A 103 8.72 -3.74 -6.65
C PHE A 103 7.72 -2.96 -7.50
N HIS A 104 6.66 -3.61 -7.92
CA HIS A 104 5.55 -2.99 -8.65
C HIS A 104 4.22 -3.24 -7.94
N MET A 105 3.22 -2.43 -8.25
CA MET A 105 1.88 -2.52 -7.67
C MET A 105 0.83 -3.03 -8.67
N GLN A 106 1.26 -3.72 -9.73
CA GLN A 106 0.35 -4.32 -10.70
C GLN A 106 -0.59 -5.30 -10.00
N ASN A 107 -1.90 -5.19 -10.29
CA ASN A 107 -2.94 -6.05 -9.71
C ASN A 107 -3.05 -6.01 -8.17
N VAL A 108 -2.44 -5.03 -7.51
CA VAL A 108 -2.56 -4.81 -6.07
C VAL A 108 -3.62 -3.73 -5.82
N PRO A 109 -4.75 -4.06 -5.17
CA PRO A 109 -5.92 -3.17 -5.12
C PRO A 109 -5.85 -2.08 -4.04
N ALA A 110 -4.84 -2.09 -3.17
CA ALA A 110 -4.70 -1.15 -2.07
C ALA A 110 -3.24 -0.73 -1.87
N ALA A 111 -3.03 0.45 -1.29
CA ALA A 111 -1.70 0.94 -0.96
C ALA A 111 -1.02 0.05 0.10
N LEU A 112 0.29 -0.12 -0.04
CA LEU A 112 1.16 -0.87 0.85
C LEU A 112 2.25 0.02 1.42
N ASP A 113 2.81 -0.39 2.55
CA ASP A 113 4.14 0.00 2.98
C ASP A 113 5.10 -1.16 2.71
N ILE A 114 6.34 -0.84 2.31
CA ILE A 114 7.42 -1.80 2.18
C ILE A 114 8.65 -1.34 2.98
N ALA A 115 9.18 -2.22 3.84
CA ALA A 115 10.43 -2.00 4.54
C ALA A 115 11.55 -2.83 3.91
N PHE A 116 12.64 -2.18 3.53
CA PHE A 116 13.84 -2.80 2.98
C PHE A 116 14.87 -3.03 4.07
N VAL A 117 15.41 -4.25 4.10
CA VAL A 117 16.19 -4.75 5.24
C VAL A 117 17.51 -5.33 4.76
N LYS A 118 18.59 -4.92 5.40
CA LYS A 118 19.94 -5.45 5.18
C LYS A 118 20.07 -6.89 5.69
N GLU A 119 21.13 -7.58 5.31
CA GLU A 119 21.44 -8.92 5.82
C GLU A 119 21.61 -8.96 7.34
N ASP A 120 22.11 -7.88 7.94
CA ASP A 120 22.24 -7.72 9.40
C ASP A 120 20.91 -7.43 10.13
N GLY A 121 19.81 -7.39 9.39
CA GLY A 121 18.46 -7.12 9.88
C GLY A 121 18.09 -5.63 9.96
N ARG A 122 18.97 -4.70 9.67
CA ARG A 122 18.70 -3.25 9.77
C ARG A 122 17.66 -2.83 8.73
N ILE A 123 16.55 -2.26 9.18
CA ILE A 123 15.55 -1.61 8.33
C ILE A 123 16.10 -0.24 7.91
N PHE A 124 16.58 -0.11 6.67
CA PHE A 124 17.25 1.10 6.22
C PHE A 124 16.39 2.02 5.34
N ALA A 125 15.29 1.50 4.81
CA ALA A 125 14.31 2.30 4.07
C ALA A 125 12.90 1.75 4.30
N ILE A 126 11.92 2.65 4.37
CA ILE A 126 10.48 2.33 4.39
C ILE A 126 9.82 3.24 3.36
N LEU A 127 9.13 2.65 2.39
CA LEU A 127 8.42 3.37 1.33
C LEU A 127 6.94 3.05 1.37
N LYS A 128 6.10 4.03 1.05
CA LYS A 128 4.71 3.81 0.68
C LYS A 128 4.63 3.51 -0.80
N MET A 129 3.86 2.50 -1.17
CA MET A 129 3.57 2.12 -2.55
C MET A 129 2.08 2.30 -2.81
N ASP A 130 1.73 3.22 -3.71
CA ASP A 130 0.34 3.41 -4.13
C ASP A 130 0.01 2.50 -5.33
N PRO A 131 -1.24 2.03 -5.48
CA PRO A 131 -1.65 1.25 -6.64
C PRO A 131 -1.30 1.96 -7.96
N SER A 132 -0.50 1.31 -8.78
CA SER A 132 -0.06 1.83 -10.07
C SER A 132 0.21 0.68 -11.05
N PRO A 133 -0.17 0.80 -12.33
CA PRO A 133 0.14 -0.21 -13.33
C PRO A 133 1.61 -0.17 -13.81
N THR A 134 2.35 0.92 -13.56
CA THR A 134 3.65 1.16 -14.20
C THR A 134 4.74 1.64 -13.25
N GLU A 135 4.39 2.13 -12.08
CA GLU A 135 5.38 2.66 -11.13
C GLU A 135 6.18 1.54 -10.48
N LEU A 136 7.48 1.80 -10.31
CA LEU A 136 8.41 0.90 -9.66
C LEU A 136 8.93 1.54 -8.37
N TYR A 137 8.99 0.75 -7.31
CA TYR A 137 9.40 1.17 -5.97
C TYR A 137 10.64 0.40 -5.54
N GLY A 138 11.64 1.10 -5.05
CA GLY A 138 12.86 0.47 -4.55
C GLY A 138 13.73 1.45 -3.77
N PRO A 139 14.61 0.96 -2.90
CA PRO A 139 15.51 1.79 -2.12
C PRO A 139 16.76 2.18 -2.92
N LEU A 140 17.48 3.18 -2.42
CA LEU A 140 18.82 3.49 -2.89
C LEU A 140 19.84 2.55 -2.19
N GLY A 141 19.94 1.32 -2.65
CA GLY A 141 20.91 0.34 -2.15
C GLY A 141 20.38 -1.09 -2.15
N GLU A 142 21.31 -2.03 -2.01
CA GLU A 142 21.00 -3.45 -1.94
C GLU A 142 20.31 -3.82 -0.62
N PHE A 143 19.53 -4.89 -0.65
CA PHE A 143 18.83 -5.43 0.51
C PHE A 143 18.69 -6.95 0.38
N ARG A 144 18.63 -7.64 1.51
CA ARG A 144 18.37 -9.08 1.56
C ARG A 144 16.90 -9.40 1.74
N TYR A 145 16.20 -8.61 2.58
CA TYR A 145 14.79 -8.83 2.86
C TYR A 145 13.97 -7.60 2.51
N ALA A 146 12.71 -7.84 2.12
CA ALA A 146 11.69 -6.82 2.06
C ALA A 146 10.44 -7.29 2.82
N LEU A 147 9.83 -6.41 3.61
CA LEU A 147 8.62 -6.70 4.37
C LEU A 147 7.49 -5.81 3.89
N GLU A 148 6.51 -6.41 3.21
CA GLU A 148 5.28 -5.73 2.78
C GLU A 148 4.18 -5.83 3.85
N ALA A 149 3.48 -4.73 4.03
CA ALA A 149 2.34 -4.58 4.93
C ALA A 149 1.28 -3.64 4.30
N HIS A 150 0.08 -3.59 4.85
CA HIS A 150 -0.88 -2.53 4.50
C HIS A 150 -0.29 -1.14 4.80
N ALA A 151 -0.70 -0.12 4.05
CA ALA A 151 -0.22 1.25 4.24
C ALA A 151 -0.48 1.74 5.68
N GLY A 152 0.50 2.44 6.25
CA GLY A 152 0.49 2.95 7.62
C GLY A 152 0.89 1.93 8.70
N PHE A 153 1.19 0.68 8.34
CA PHE A 153 1.55 -0.35 9.31
C PHE A 153 2.77 0.04 10.15
N PHE A 154 3.89 0.36 9.51
CA PHE A 154 5.14 0.66 10.24
C PHE A 154 4.99 1.89 11.14
N ALA A 155 4.36 2.95 10.63
CA ALA A 155 4.10 4.17 11.39
C ALA A 155 3.22 3.91 12.62
N SER A 156 2.14 3.12 12.48
CA SER A 156 1.23 2.75 13.59
C SER A 156 1.92 1.93 14.68
N GLN A 157 2.95 1.17 14.31
CA GLN A 157 3.77 0.40 15.25
C GLN A 157 4.97 1.19 15.80
N GLY A 158 5.16 2.45 15.40
CA GLY A 158 6.31 3.27 15.79
C GLY A 158 7.64 2.77 15.24
N ILE A 159 7.60 2.04 14.12
CA ILE A 159 8.79 1.51 13.45
C ILE A 159 9.30 2.57 12.48
N ARG A 160 10.57 2.96 12.63
CA ARG A 160 11.24 3.96 11.80
C ARG A 160 12.45 3.38 11.10
N GLN A 161 12.70 3.84 9.88
CA GLN A 161 13.92 3.49 9.17
C GLN A 161 15.16 3.96 9.94
N GLY A 162 16.21 3.14 9.96
CA GLY A 162 17.46 3.40 10.66
C GLY A 162 17.42 3.09 12.17
N GLU A 163 16.23 2.97 12.79
CA GLU A 163 16.06 2.78 14.23
C GLU A 163 15.58 1.37 14.61
N ALA A 164 15.24 0.54 13.64
CA ALA A 164 14.65 -0.76 13.87
C ALA A 164 15.40 -1.88 13.16
N LYS A 165 15.30 -3.09 13.71
CA LYS A 165 15.87 -4.32 13.14
C LYS A 165 14.81 -5.41 12.99
N LEU A 166 14.75 -6.04 11.83
CA LEU A 166 14.06 -7.29 11.60
C LEU A 166 14.95 -8.46 12.08
N VAL A 167 14.38 -9.33 12.87
CA VAL A 167 15.03 -10.58 13.33
C VAL A 167 14.29 -11.75 12.67
N VAL A 168 14.98 -12.42 11.75
CA VAL A 168 14.49 -13.63 11.07
C VAL A 168 15.20 -14.82 11.72
N PRO A 169 14.48 -15.70 12.46
CA PRO A 169 15.10 -16.88 13.04
C PRO A 169 15.69 -17.80 11.97
N ALA A 170 16.86 -18.37 12.24
CA ALA A 170 17.44 -19.39 11.36
C ALA A 170 16.46 -20.55 11.17
N THR A 171 16.31 -21.02 9.94
CA THR A 171 15.54 -22.23 9.64
C THR A 171 16.33 -23.42 10.18
N ARG A 172 15.74 -24.16 11.12
CA ARG A 172 16.32 -25.44 11.58
C ARG A 172 16.12 -26.53 10.54
#